data_f2a668a332d23b085d5083d6a55ff824
#
_entry.id   f2a668a332d23b085d5083d6a55ff824
#
_cell.length_a   1.000
_cell.length_b   1.000
_cell.length_c   1.000
_cell.angle_alpha   90.00
_cell.angle_beta   90.00
_cell.angle_gamma   90.00
#
_symmetry.space_group_name_H-M   'P 1'
#
loop_
_entity.id
_entity.type
_entity.pdbx_description
1 polymer ?
#
loop_
_entity_poly.entity_id
_entity_poly.type
_entity_poly.pdbx_seq_one_letter_code
_entity_poly.pdbx_strand_id
1 'polypeptide(L)'
;MIARLLPRTLRGRLTALIILSTSVILASSGVALYEALSNRIETTAAEQMAGISAALGTHLAEAHSTAEVARNADIWLDQLHGHPNMDLAIYDAAGTRIVGTPGFRTYAPLLSTDAGRMPVFVAPPGMLHQYLVTTVPLAGAGAPVVRVAVQYDRSADVLLLRTHAYTIVVIEVFGVVLAAAIAYGIAALGLGPLRRFAARAEQMSTSRLAHPLPELDTSGELKELEHAFNGMLARLNESFTRLSQFSSNLAHDMRTPLTNLQAAAQVVLSQPRSADEYRSVIESSIDEYQRLSRMIEDMLFLARSEQAGTSIDVRRLDAAEEASRVAGYYESLADDAGVTVKVDGYAWVDADLTLYQRALSNLLSNALAYAPRGSVVTIDCSEQAGATTIAVSDTGPGIDAQHVARIFERFYRVDPSRHNSASGTGLGLAIVRSIMDNHGGECGVDSDPGRRTTFWLRFPQRPAVASNAVPAARA
;
A
#
# COMPACT_ATOMS: atom_id res chain seq x y z
N MET A 1 -12.17 20.48 -13.57
CA MET A 1 -12.07 20.57 -15.04
C MET A 1 -10.80 19.94 -15.60
N ILE A 2 -9.67 20.01 -14.91
CA ILE A 2 -8.36 19.46 -15.31
C ILE A 2 -8.33 17.89 -15.37
N ALA A 3 -9.12 17.21 -14.54
CA ALA A 3 -9.13 15.73 -14.49
C ALA A 3 -9.68 15.03 -15.77
N ARG A 4 -10.38 15.73 -16.65
CA ARG A 4 -10.93 15.18 -17.91
C ARG A 4 -9.94 15.23 -19.09
N LEU A 5 -8.85 16.01 -18.97
CA LEU A 5 -7.82 16.16 -19.99
C LEU A 5 -6.64 15.21 -19.81
N LEU A 6 -6.52 14.55 -18.66
CA LEU A 6 -5.41 13.63 -18.38
C LEU A 6 -5.67 12.25 -19.01
N PRO A 7 -4.64 11.64 -19.62
CA PRO A 7 -4.72 10.29 -20.16
C PRO A 7 -5.22 9.29 -19.12
N ARG A 8 -6.00 8.29 -19.53
CA ARG A 8 -6.56 7.28 -18.62
C ARG A 8 -5.50 6.34 -18.02
N THR A 9 -4.34 6.26 -18.60
CA THR A 9 -3.24 5.38 -18.13
C THR A 9 -2.33 6.11 -17.16
N LEU A 10 -1.84 5.43 -16.13
CA LEU A 10 -0.89 5.97 -15.15
C LEU A 10 0.36 6.54 -15.82
N ARG A 11 0.89 5.81 -16.82
CA ARG A 11 2.01 6.25 -17.66
C ARG A 11 1.73 7.60 -18.33
N GLY A 12 0.56 7.72 -18.97
CA GLY A 12 0.18 8.95 -19.65
C GLY A 12 -0.01 10.13 -18.68
N ARG A 13 -0.58 9.89 -17.50
CA ARG A 13 -0.73 10.93 -16.46
C ARG A 13 0.62 11.43 -15.96
N LEU A 14 1.54 10.53 -15.67
CA LEU A 14 2.87 10.88 -15.17
C LEU A 14 3.65 11.67 -16.23
N THR A 15 3.64 11.23 -17.49
CA THR A 15 4.27 11.92 -18.60
C THR A 15 3.65 13.32 -18.80
N ALA A 16 2.33 13.43 -18.77
CA ALA A 16 1.64 14.72 -18.93
C ALA A 16 1.96 15.70 -17.81
N LEU A 17 2.05 15.24 -16.55
CA LEU A 17 2.41 16.07 -15.41
C LEU A 17 3.85 16.58 -15.50
N ILE A 18 4.79 15.74 -15.93
CA ILE A 18 6.19 16.14 -16.12
C ILE A 18 6.29 17.16 -17.25
N ILE A 19 5.63 16.94 -18.39
CA ILE A 19 5.60 17.89 -19.50
C ILE A 19 5.04 19.23 -19.03
N LEU A 20 3.91 19.24 -18.33
CA LEU A 20 3.27 20.46 -17.85
C LEU A 20 4.17 21.23 -16.88
N SER A 21 4.74 20.54 -15.88
CA SER A 21 5.62 21.20 -14.92
C SER A 21 6.89 21.75 -15.57
N THR A 22 7.50 21.00 -16.47
CA THR A 22 8.69 21.45 -17.19
C THR A 22 8.38 22.63 -18.10
N SER A 23 7.23 22.61 -18.81
CA SER A 23 6.80 23.74 -19.65
C SER A 23 6.58 25.02 -18.84
N VAL A 24 5.96 24.94 -17.68
CA VAL A 24 5.74 26.10 -16.81
C VAL A 24 7.06 26.66 -16.29
N ILE A 25 7.99 25.80 -15.88
CA ILE A 25 9.31 26.22 -15.37
C ILE A 25 10.11 26.90 -16.50
N LEU A 26 10.18 26.30 -17.68
CA LEU A 26 10.92 26.84 -18.82
C LEU A 26 10.32 28.17 -19.26
N ALA A 27 8.98 28.26 -19.46
CA ALA A 27 8.31 29.48 -19.86
C ALA A 27 8.52 30.62 -18.84
N SER A 28 8.42 30.35 -17.55
CA SER A 28 8.68 31.37 -16.52
C SER A 28 10.15 31.84 -16.52
N SER A 29 11.08 30.91 -16.72
CA SER A 29 12.50 31.23 -16.85
C SER A 29 12.81 32.06 -18.09
N GLY A 30 12.21 31.72 -19.25
CA GLY A 30 12.36 32.45 -20.50
C GLY A 30 11.86 33.87 -20.41
N VAL A 31 10.65 34.06 -19.84
CA VAL A 31 10.10 35.40 -19.59
C VAL A 31 11.01 36.21 -18.67
N ALA A 32 11.47 35.63 -17.57
CA ALA A 32 12.34 36.33 -16.62
C ALA A 32 13.69 36.73 -17.28
N LEU A 33 14.26 35.87 -18.11
CA LEU A 33 15.49 36.15 -18.83
C LEU A 33 15.30 37.27 -19.85
N TYR A 34 14.20 37.23 -20.60
CA TYR A 34 13.86 38.28 -21.57
C TYR A 34 13.67 39.64 -20.90
N GLU A 35 12.90 39.69 -19.82
CA GLU A 35 12.67 40.95 -19.04
C GLU A 35 13.99 41.46 -18.43
N ALA A 36 14.82 40.60 -17.88
CA ALA A 36 16.11 41.00 -17.33
C ALA A 36 17.02 41.59 -18.40
N LEU A 37 17.07 40.98 -19.59
CA LEU A 37 17.86 41.51 -20.70
C LEU A 37 17.29 42.87 -21.20
N SER A 38 15.97 42.98 -21.36
CA SER A 38 15.31 44.22 -21.80
C SER A 38 15.56 45.36 -20.82
N ASN A 39 15.39 45.10 -19.52
CA ASN A 39 15.65 46.11 -18.49
C ASN A 39 17.14 46.52 -18.45
N ARG A 40 18.04 45.60 -18.65
CA ARG A 40 19.48 45.88 -18.68
C ARG A 40 19.85 46.78 -19.85
N ILE A 41 19.29 46.52 -21.03
CA ILE A 41 19.50 47.35 -22.24
C ILE A 41 18.97 48.77 -21.98
N GLU A 42 17.73 48.88 -21.46
CA GLU A 42 17.10 50.20 -21.19
C GLU A 42 17.87 51.03 -20.14
N THR A 43 18.33 50.38 -19.05
CA THR A 43 19.12 51.07 -18.01
C THR A 43 20.48 51.52 -18.57
N THR A 44 21.16 50.67 -19.32
CA THR A 44 22.46 50.99 -19.91
C THR A 44 22.35 52.13 -20.92
N ALA A 45 21.32 52.14 -21.77
CA ALA A 45 21.09 53.23 -22.73
C ALA A 45 20.77 54.54 -22.00
N ALA A 46 19.95 54.50 -20.95
CA ALA A 46 19.66 55.70 -20.15
C ALA A 46 20.89 56.28 -19.45
N GLU A 47 21.71 55.41 -18.84
CA GLU A 47 22.96 55.84 -18.20
C GLU A 47 23.95 56.47 -19.20
N GLN A 48 24.11 55.88 -20.39
CA GLN A 48 24.96 56.45 -21.42
C GLN A 48 24.47 57.80 -21.94
N MET A 49 23.16 57.93 -22.22
CA MET A 49 22.57 59.21 -22.62
C MET A 49 22.75 60.26 -21.54
N ALA A 50 22.54 59.92 -20.28
CA ALA A 50 22.70 60.85 -19.15
C ALA A 50 24.18 61.27 -18.99
N GLY A 51 25.13 60.34 -19.15
CA GLY A 51 26.57 60.63 -19.10
C GLY A 51 26.99 61.65 -20.20
N ILE A 52 26.57 61.41 -21.43
CA ILE A 52 26.85 62.31 -22.55
C ILE A 52 26.18 63.67 -22.33
N SER A 53 24.92 63.67 -21.92
CA SER A 53 24.20 64.95 -21.64
C SER A 53 24.88 65.77 -20.55
N ALA A 54 25.36 65.12 -19.48
CA ALA A 54 26.07 65.78 -18.40
C ALA A 54 27.43 66.35 -18.82
N ALA A 55 28.21 65.57 -19.61
CA ALA A 55 29.50 66.02 -20.17
C ALA A 55 29.28 67.23 -21.07
N LEU A 56 28.32 67.16 -21.99
CA LEU A 56 27.96 68.28 -22.86
C LEU A 56 27.49 69.49 -22.05
N GLY A 57 26.67 69.28 -21.00
CA GLY A 57 26.21 70.34 -20.13
C GLY A 57 27.35 71.12 -19.45
N THR A 58 28.37 70.41 -18.99
CA THR A 58 29.56 71.00 -18.37
C THR A 58 30.34 71.88 -19.33
N HIS A 59 30.62 71.37 -20.52
CA HIS A 59 31.41 72.13 -21.53
C HIS A 59 30.58 73.25 -22.17
N LEU A 60 29.30 73.09 -22.42
CA LEU A 60 28.42 74.13 -22.97
C LEU A 60 28.25 75.29 -21.99
N ALA A 61 28.28 75.05 -20.69
CA ALA A 61 28.20 76.09 -19.65
C ALA A 61 29.40 77.04 -19.69
N GLU A 62 30.48 76.69 -20.35
CA GLU A 62 31.67 77.54 -20.52
C GLU A 62 31.53 78.45 -21.77
N ALA A 63 30.70 78.15 -22.72
CA ALA A 63 30.50 78.93 -23.94
C ALA A 63 29.69 80.24 -23.65
N HIS A 64 30.07 81.31 -24.28
CA HIS A 64 29.47 82.65 -24.02
C HIS A 64 28.36 83.05 -25.00
N SER A 65 28.22 82.37 -26.13
CA SER A 65 27.23 82.67 -27.13
C SER A 65 26.81 81.48 -27.99
N THR A 66 25.62 81.53 -28.57
CA THR A 66 25.16 80.50 -29.55
C THR A 66 26.03 80.45 -30.79
N ALA A 67 26.68 81.53 -31.20
CA ALA A 67 27.64 81.59 -32.31
C ALA A 67 28.96 80.89 -31.97
N GLU A 68 29.37 80.89 -30.73
CA GLU A 68 30.51 80.12 -30.24
C GLU A 68 30.22 78.60 -30.21
N VAL A 69 29.01 78.27 -29.78
CA VAL A 69 28.53 76.87 -29.82
C VAL A 69 28.54 76.35 -31.27
N ALA A 70 28.09 77.18 -32.23
CA ALA A 70 28.08 76.80 -33.65
C ALA A 70 29.48 76.66 -34.25
N ARG A 71 30.44 77.51 -33.90
CA ARG A 71 31.82 77.46 -34.35
C ARG A 71 32.61 76.23 -33.87
N ASN A 72 32.26 75.83 -32.65
CA ASN A 72 32.92 74.70 -31.99
C ASN A 72 32.13 73.38 -32.17
N ALA A 73 31.35 73.24 -33.24
CA ALA A 73 30.49 72.09 -33.51
C ALA A 73 31.23 70.75 -33.37
N ASP A 74 32.47 70.67 -33.88
CA ASP A 74 33.27 69.45 -33.83
C ASP A 74 33.56 69.00 -32.40
N ILE A 75 33.75 69.94 -31.45
CA ILE A 75 34.02 69.57 -30.03
C ILE A 75 32.81 68.89 -29.43
N TRP A 76 31.59 69.37 -29.74
CA TRP A 76 30.35 68.79 -29.21
C TRP A 76 30.06 67.45 -29.86
N LEU A 77 30.34 67.28 -31.11
CA LEU A 77 30.15 66.05 -31.86
C LEU A 77 31.19 65.00 -31.48
N ASP A 78 32.37 65.40 -31.04
CA ASP A 78 33.44 64.50 -30.59
C ASP A 78 33.01 63.76 -29.29
N GLN A 79 32.15 64.33 -28.47
CA GLN A 79 31.60 63.63 -27.31
C GLN A 79 30.78 62.39 -27.65
N LEU A 80 30.36 62.22 -28.90
CA LEU A 80 29.67 61.00 -29.38
C LEU A 80 30.64 59.95 -29.91
N HIS A 81 31.95 60.28 -29.97
CA HIS A 81 32.95 59.28 -30.39
C HIS A 81 32.90 58.03 -29.50
N GLY A 82 32.72 56.87 -30.13
CA GLY A 82 32.53 55.62 -29.40
C GLY A 82 31.08 55.24 -29.12
N HIS A 83 30.12 56.10 -29.48
CA HIS A 83 28.68 55.82 -29.28
C HIS A 83 27.92 55.81 -30.63
N PRO A 84 28.06 54.78 -31.46
CA PRO A 84 27.53 54.76 -32.83
C PRO A 84 26.02 54.81 -32.93
N ASN A 85 25.28 54.47 -31.84
CA ASN A 85 23.82 54.49 -31.79
C ASN A 85 23.28 55.80 -31.21
N MET A 86 24.14 56.83 -31.05
CA MET A 86 23.72 58.09 -30.45
C MET A 86 23.91 59.26 -31.42
N ASP A 87 22.93 60.10 -31.44
CA ASP A 87 22.89 61.34 -32.18
C ASP A 87 22.63 62.51 -31.26
N LEU A 88 23.08 63.71 -31.66
CA LEU A 88 22.97 64.94 -30.88
C LEU A 88 22.37 66.06 -31.71
N ALA A 89 21.53 66.86 -31.09
CA ALA A 89 21.17 68.17 -31.59
C ALA A 89 21.14 69.20 -30.47
N ILE A 90 21.67 70.36 -30.75
CA ILE A 90 21.67 71.55 -29.88
C ILE A 90 20.79 72.63 -30.54
N TYR A 91 19.83 73.11 -29.78
CA TYR A 91 18.87 74.13 -30.22
C TYR A 91 19.05 75.40 -29.40
N ASP A 92 18.75 76.52 -30.02
CA ASP A 92 18.63 77.82 -29.31
C ASP A 92 17.32 77.91 -28.58
N ALA A 93 17.06 79.09 -27.88
CA ALA A 93 15.84 79.35 -27.15
C ALA A 93 14.62 79.44 -28.06
N ALA A 94 14.83 79.78 -29.37
CA ALA A 94 13.79 79.87 -30.37
C ALA A 94 13.44 78.51 -31.03
N GLY A 95 14.19 77.43 -30.68
CA GLY A 95 14.00 76.14 -31.27
C GLY A 95 14.72 75.94 -32.61
N THR A 96 15.64 76.87 -32.96
CA THR A 96 16.49 76.68 -34.18
C THR A 96 17.66 75.77 -33.86
N ARG A 97 17.93 74.80 -34.72
CA ARG A 97 19.06 73.84 -34.54
C ARG A 97 20.40 74.54 -34.83
N ILE A 98 21.24 74.66 -33.83
CA ILE A 98 22.57 75.24 -33.92
C ILE A 98 23.61 74.22 -34.39
N VAL A 99 23.62 73.05 -33.77
CA VAL A 99 24.49 71.93 -34.07
C VAL A 99 23.68 70.66 -34.13
N GLY A 100 24.08 69.67 -34.95
CA GLY A 100 23.43 68.37 -34.93
C GLY A 100 24.10 67.37 -35.82
N THR A 101 24.06 66.12 -35.41
CA THR A 101 24.53 64.99 -36.22
C THR A 101 23.59 64.74 -37.41
N PRO A 102 24.10 64.17 -38.51
CA PRO A 102 23.28 63.83 -39.67
C PRO A 102 22.16 62.82 -39.38
N GLY A 103 22.36 61.91 -38.40
CA GLY A 103 21.42 60.88 -38.01
C GLY A 103 20.31 61.35 -37.09
N PHE A 104 20.43 62.57 -36.53
CA PHE A 104 19.41 63.09 -35.57
C PHE A 104 18.07 63.35 -36.24
N ARG A 105 17.03 62.69 -35.74
CA ARG A 105 15.67 62.85 -36.21
C ARG A 105 14.90 63.81 -35.29
N THR A 106 14.52 64.97 -35.85
CA THR A 106 13.75 65.96 -35.09
C THR A 106 12.33 65.43 -34.78
N TYR A 107 11.98 65.43 -33.50
CA TYR A 107 10.62 65.14 -33.03
C TYR A 107 10.05 66.45 -32.43
N ALA A 108 9.02 66.98 -33.07
CA ALA A 108 8.49 68.31 -32.72
C ALA A 108 8.19 68.52 -31.22
N PRO A 109 7.64 67.52 -30.45
CA PRO A 109 7.43 67.70 -29.05
C PRO A 109 8.69 67.93 -28.19
N LEU A 110 9.91 67.60 -28.69
CA LEU A 110 11.15 67.86 -27.95
C LEU A 110 11.36 69.37 -27.73
N LEU A 111 10.88 70.19 -28.64
CA LEU A 111 11.01 71.68 -28.56
C LEU A 111 10.05 72.30 -27.56
N SER A 112 8.94 71.62 -27.29
CA SER A 112 7.91 72.06 -26.31
C SER A 112 8.05 71.41 -24.94
N THR A 113 8.98 70.42 -24.81
CA THR A 113 9.22 69.76 -23.53
C THR A 113 9.82 70.78 -22.55
N ASP A 114 9.20 71.00 -21.43
CA ASP A 114 9.79 71.81 -20.36
C ASP A 114 10.90 71.02 -19.65
N ALA A 115 12.06 71.06 -20.27
CA ALA A 115 13.25 70.46 -19.71
C ALA A 115 13.99 71.52 -18.92
N GLY A 116 13.83 71.51 -17.61
CA GLY A 116 14.64 72.31 -16.69
C GLY A 116 16.12 71.86 -16.75
N ARG A 117 16.87 72.16 -15.68
CA ARG A 117 18.28 71.65 -15.56
C ARG A 117 18.34 70.12 -15.35
N MET A 118 17.23 69.45 -15.04
CA MET A 118 17.18 68.01 -14.95
C MET A 118 16.83 67.38 -16.31
N PRO A 119 17.55 66.33 -16.71
CA PRO A 119 17.30 65.62 -17.98
C PRO A 119 15.90 65.02 -17.99
N VAL A 120 15.16 65.19 -19.12
CA VAL A 120 13.85 64.57 -19.32
C VAL A 120 13.94 63.54 -20.43
N PHE A 121 13.55 62.30 -20.12
CA PHE A 121 13.46 61.22 -21.09
C PHE A 121 12.16 61.32 -21.87
N VAL A 122 12.25 61.30 -23.20
CA VAL A 122 11.12 61.29 -24.11
C VAL A 122 11.22 60.08 -25.02
N ALA A 123 10.29 59.14 -24.87
CA ALA A 123 10.21 57.95 -25.72
C ALA A 123 8.91 58.00 -26.55
N PRO A 124 8.93 58.47 -27.79
CA PRO A 124 7.72 58.53 -28.63
C PRO A 124 7.17 57.11 -28.88
N PRO A 125 5.88 56.86 -28.72
CA PRO A 125 5.26 55.56 -28.92
C PRO A 125 5.43 55.12 -30.39
N GLY A 126 5.91 53.88 -30.60
CA GLY A 126 6.12 53.29 -31.94
C GLY A 126 7.36 53.78 -32.71
N MET A 127 8.18 54.66 -32.12
CA MET A 127 9.47 55.04 -32.70
C MET A 127 10.64 54.22 -32.11
N LEU A 128 11.63 53.95 -32.92
CA LEU A 128 12.86 53.25 -32.49
C LEU A 128 13.88 54.19 -31.85
N HIS A 129 13.53 55.48 -31.66
CA HIS A 129 14.41 56.48 -31.08
C HIS A 129 13.90 56.94 -29.72
N GLN A 130 14.79 57.02 -28.77
CA GLN A 130 14.57 57.63 -27.47
C GLN A 130 15.38 58.91 -27.36
N TYR A 131 14.89 59.89 -26.64
CA TYR A 131 15.52 61.19 -26.50
C TYR A 131 15.72 61.52 -25.06
N LEU A 132 16.86 62.14 -24.76
CA LEU A 132 17.15 62.77 -23.49
C LEU A 132 17.29 64.28 -23.73
N VAL A 133 16.46 65.08 -23.15
CA VAL A 133 16.47 66.55 -23.34
C VAL A 133 16.88 67.23 -22.06
N THR A 134 17.85 68.15 -22.16
CA THR A 134 18.25 68.99 -21.04
C THR A 134 18.44 70.44 -21.51
N THR A 135 18.33 71.38 -20.59
CA THR A 135 18.52 72.81 -20.87
C THR A 135 19.75 73.29 -20.11
N VAL A 136 20.69 73.89 -20.87
CA VAL A 136 21.95 74.38 -20.34
C VAL A 136 22.06 75.88 -20.49
N PRO A 137 22.22 76.64 -19.41
CA PRO A 137 22.54 78.10 -19.53
C PRO A 137 24.01 78.24 -19.95
N LEU A 138 24.28 79.10 -20.89
CA LEU A 138 25.63 79.46 -21.30
C LEU A 138 26.30 80.44 -20.30
N ALA A 139 27.63 80.67 -20.42
CA ALA A 139 28.38 81.53 -19.54
C ALA A 139 27.96 83.05 -19.66
N GLY A 140 27.82 83.69 -18.50
CA GLY A 140 27.58 85.16 -18.40
C GLY A 140 26.18 85.55 -17.81
N ALA A 141 26.11 86.80 -17.23
CA ALA A 141 24.87 87.24 -16.68
C ALA A 141 23.88 87.56 -17.79
N GLY A 142 22.71 86.84 -17.83
CA GLY A 142 21.70 86.95 -18.85
C GLY A 142 22.02 86.24 -20.15
N ALA A 143 22.94 85.27 -20.09
CA ALA A 143 23.32 84.47 -21.23
C ALA A 143 22.16 83.58 -21.80
N PRO A 144 22.14 83.34 -23.12
CA PRO A 144 21.09 82.51 -23.69
C PRO A 144 21.15 81.06 -23.18
N VAL A 145 19.99 80.50 -23.12
CA VAL A 145 19.87 79.03 -22.77
C VAL A 145 19.81 78.23 -24.02
N VAL A 146 20.56 77.18 -24.08
CA VAL A 146 20.54 76.15 -25.17
C VAL A 146 19.88 74.87 -24.70
N ARG A 147 19.15 74.24 -25.62
CA ARG A 147 18.55 72.94 -25.40
C ARG A 147 19.40 71.86 -26.08
N VAL A 148 19.80 70.87 -25.30
CA VAL A 148 20.56 69.72 -25.75
C VAL A 148 19.63 68.52 -25.84
N ALA A 149 19.55 67.91 -26.98
CA ALA A 149 18.81 66.64 -27.19
C ALA A 149 19.74 65.55 -27.64
N VAL A 150 19.92 64.56 -26.84
CA VAL A 150 20.64 63.30 -27.18
C VAL A 150 19.62 62.28 -27.62
N GLN A 151 19.77 61.72 -28.81
CA GLN A 151 18.95 60.67 -29.39
C GLN A 151 19.70 59.37 -29.27
N TYR A 152 18.97 58.32 -28.91
CA TYR A 152 19.46 56.92 -28.91
C TYR A 152 18.61 56.11 -29.90
N ASP A 153 19.28 55.41 -30.82
CA ASP A 153 18.66 54.49 -31.79
C ASP A 153 18.60 53.07 -31.21
N ARG A 154 17.39 52.63 -30.95
CA ARG A 154 17.10 51.29 -30.41
C ARG A 154 17.03 50.19 -31.46
N SER A 155 17.28 50.48 -32.74
CA SER A 155 17.12 49.51 -33.83
C SER A 155 17.92 48.23 -33.59
N ALA A 156 19.17 48.41 -33.15
CA ALA A 156 20.07 47.25 -32.84
C ALA A 156 19.56 46.46 -31.62
N ASP A 157 19.07 47.14 -30.59
CA ASP A 157 18.55 46.53 -29.38
C ASP A 157 17.28 45.72 -29.64
N VAL A 158 16.36 46.24 -30.43
CA VAL A 158 15.15 45.52 -30.83
C VAL A 158 15.47 44.30 -31.64
N LEU A 159 16.47 44.37 -32.55
CA LEU A 159 16.96 43.19 -33.31
C LEU A 159 17.57 42.16 -32.37
N LEU A 160 18.42 42.60 -31.43
CA LEU A 160 19.05 41.75 -30.42
C LEU A 160 18.00 41.05 -29.57
N LEU A 161 17.04 41.80 -28.99
CA LEU A 161 15.95 41.24 -28.17
C LEU A 161 15.11 40.24 -28.97
N ARG A 162 14.80 40.53 -30.24
CA ARG A 162 14.06 39.63 -31.12
C ARG A 162 14.82 38.33 -31.37
N THR A 163 16.14 38.43 -31.64
CA THR A 163 16.97 37.26 -31.82
C THR A 163 17.08 36.39 -30.58
N HIS A 164 17.25 37.02 -29.42
CA HIS A 164 17.24 36.33 -28.13
C HIS A 164 15.90 35.66 -27.83
N ALA A 165 14.78 36.35 -28.10
CA ALA A 165 13.44 35.78 -27.94
C ALA A 165 13.26 34.51 -28.81
N TYR A 166 13.70 34.54 -30.04
CA TYR A 166 13.71 33.38 -30.93
C TYR A 166 14.56 32.25 -30.36
N THR A 167 15.76 32.55 -29.89
CA THR A 167 16.67 31.55 -29.31
C THR A 167 16.06 30.91 -28.04
N ILE A 168 15.48 31.72 -27.18
CA ILE A 168 14.78 31.24 -25.99
C ILE A 168 13.65 30.26 -26.36
N VAL A 169 12.79 30.66 -27.30
CA VAL A 169 11.66 29.81 -27.75
C VAL A 169 12.14 28.47 -28.30
N VAL A 170 13.20 28.50 -29.14
CA VAL A 170 13.79 27.28 -29.73
C VAL A 170 14.34 26.35 -28.64
N ILE A 171 15.05 26.90 -27.64
CA ILE A 171 15.59 26.12 -26.51
C ILE A 171 14.48 25.54 -25.69
N GLU A 172 13.41 26.31 -25.39
CA GLU A 172 12.26 25.87 -24.62
C GLU A 172 11.53 24.71 -25.31
N VAL A 173 11.23 24.85 -26.60
CA VAL A 173 10.57 23.79 -27.39
C VAL A 173 11.40 22.52 -27.40
N PHE A 174 12.71 22.64 -27.62
CA PHE A 174 13.62 21.48 -27.58
C PHE A 174 13.65 20.85 -26.17
N GLY A 175 13.73 21.66 -25.12
CA GLY A 175 13.73 21.21 -23.74
C GLY A 175 12.44 20.45 -23.36
N VAL A 176 11.29 20.95 -23.78
CA VAL A 176 9.99 20.28 -23.55
C VAL A 176 9.91 18.94 -24.30
N VAL A 177 10.37 18.89 -25.56
CA VAL A 177 10.40 17.64 -26.35
C VAL A 177 11.32 16.60 -25.72
N LEU A 178 12.50 17.03 -25.29
CA LEU A 178 13.46 16.16 -24.61
C LEU A 178 12.91 15.62 -23.28
N ALA A 179 12.33 16.51 -22.47
CA ALA A 179 11.70 16.14 -21.21
C ALA A 179 10.55 15.13 -21.43
N ALA A 180 9.73 15.32 -22.47
CA ALA A 180 8.67 14.41 -22.85
C ALA A 180 9.21 13.02 -23.23
N ALA A 181 10.29 12.96 -24.02
CA ALA A 181 10.93 11.71 -24.42
C ALA A 181 11.50 10.96 -23.21
N ILE A 182 12.21 11.66 -22.32
CA ILE A 182 12.78 11.10 -21.09
C ILE A 182 11.65 10.60 -20.17
N ALA A 183 10.65 11.40 -19.91
CA ALA A 183 9.50 11.04 -19.07
C ALA A 183 8.76 9.81 -19.60
N TYR A 184 8.57 9.73 -20.92
CA TYR A 184 7.98 8.56 -21.56
C TYR A 184 8.85 7.31 -21.39
N GLY A 185 10.16 7.43 -21.55
CA GLY A 185 11.13 6.35 -21.36
C GLY A 185 11.14 5.82 -19.93
N ILE A 186 11.24 6.71 -18.94
CA ILE A 186 11.21 6.35 -17.51
C ILE A 186 9.89 5.66 -17.15
N ALA A 187 8.75 6.22 -17.59
CA ALA A 187 7.45 5.61 -17.33
C ALA A 187 7.27 4.26 -18.05
N ALA A 188 7.90 4.06 -19.23
CA ALA A 188 7.86 2.79 -19.94
C ALA A 188 8.67 1.70 -19.24
N LEU A 189 9.88 2.03 -18.82
CA LEU A 189 10.79 1.10 -18.14
C LEU A 189 10.31 0.79 -16.72
N GLY A 190 9.92 1.82 -15.94
CA GLY A 190 9.51 1.66 -14.55
C GLY A 190 8.18 0.93 -14.36
N LEU A 191 7.19 1.17 -15.24
CA LEU A 191 5.87 0.54 -15.13
C LEU A 191 5.73 -0.77 -15.92
N GLY A 192 6.73 -1.14 -16.72
CA GLY A 192 6.75 -2.38 -17.50
C GLY A 192 6.62 -3.64 -16.66
N PRO A 193 7.46 -3.81 -15.61
CA PRO A 193 7.38 -4.96 -14.71
C PRO A 193 6.03 -5.10 -14.01
N LEU A 194 5.47 -3.98 -13.53
CA LEU A 194 4.16 -3.98 -12.84
C LEU A 194 3.02 -4.42 -13.77
N ARG A 195 3.04 -4.03 -15.04
CA ARG A 195 2.04 -4.49 -16.03
C ARG A 195 2.15 -5.99 -16.31
N ARG A 196 3.38 -6.52 -16.43
CA ARG A 196 3.59 -7.96 -16.60
C ARG A 196 3.13 -8.74 -15.38
N PHE A 197 3.38 -8.21 -14.20
CA PHE A 197 2.92 -8.78 -12.93
C PHE A 197 1.39 -8.83 -12.88
N ALA A 198 0.70 -7.72 -13.15
CA ALA A 198 -0.75 -7.65 -13.17
C ALA A 198 -1.38 -8.63 -14.19
N ALA A 199 -0.83 -8.68 -15.41
CA ALA A 199 -1.32 -9.61 -16.45
C ALA A 199 -1.12 -11.09 -16.06
N ARG A 200 -0.06 -11.44 -15.34
CA ARG A 200 0.15 -12.80 -14.83
C ARG A 200 -0.76 -13.13 -13.66
N ALA A 201 -0.98 -12.15 -12.76
CA ALA A 201 -1.93 -12.31 -11.65
C ALA A 201 -3.36 -12.56 -12.16
N GLU A 202 -3.76 -11.88 -13.24
CA GLU A 202 -5.08 -12.09 -13.88
C GLU A 202 -5.24 -13.48 -14.52
N GLN A 203 -4.15 -14.10 -14.96
CA GLN A 203 -4.15 -15.45 -15.53
C GLN A 203 -4.05 -16.58 -14.49
N MET A 204 -3.99 -16.22 -13.19
CA MET A 204 -3.98 -17.20 -12.11
C MET A 204 -5.31 -17.94 -12.03
N SER A 205 -5.25 -19.26 -12.11
CA SER A 205 -6.35 -20.17 -11.88
C SER A 205 -6.02 -21.11 -10.73
N THR A 206 -7.01 -21.78 -10.18
CA THR A 206 -6.84 -22.75 -9.07
C THR A 206 -5.82 -23.85 -9.41
N SER A 207 -5.72 -24.27 -10.67
CA SER A 207 -4.74 -25.26 -11.13
C SER A 207 -3.30 -24.74 -11.21
N ARG A 208 -3.08 -23.42 -11.13
CA ARG A 208 -1.76 -22.77 -11.21
C ARG A 208 -1.29 -22.16 -9.89
N LEU A 209 -2.07 -22.26 -8.83
CA LEU A 209 -1.71 -21.75 -7.50
C LEU A 209 -0.42 -22.38 -6.94
N ALA A 210 -0.10 -23.62 -7.34
CA ALA A 210 1.12 -24.32 -6.92
C ALA A 210 2.41 -23.75 -7.52
N HIS A 211 2.33 -22.89 -8.55
CA HIS A 211 3.50 -22.36 -9.21
C HIS A 211 3.70 -20.90 -8.79
N PRO A 212 4.79 -20.57 -8.07
CA PRO A 212 5.09 -19.19 -7.74
C PRO A 212 5.25 -18.37 -9.04
N LEU A 213 4.93 -17.08 -8.97
CA LEU A 213 5.26 -16.17 -10.05
C LEU A 213 6.79 -16.16 -10.21
N PRO A 214 7.32 -16.24 -11.45
CA PRO A 214 8.75 -16.18 -11.67
C PRO A 214 9.30 -14.86 -11.15
N GLU A 215 10.50 -14.93 -10.58
CA GLU A 215 11.19 -13.79 -10.02
C GLU A 215 11.19 -12.61 -11.01
N LEU A 216 10.73 -11.47 -10.55
CA LEU A 216 10.89 -10.22 -11.28
C LEU A 216 12.37 -9.83 -11.11
N ASP A 217 13.06 -9.68 -12.23
CA ASP A 217 14.46 -9.20 -12.26
C ASP A 217 14.53 -7.71 -11.87
N THR A 218 13.96 -7.38 -10.70
CA THR A 218 13.80 -6.04 -10.17
C THR A 218 14.27 -5.99 -8.71
N SER A 219 14.91 -4.90 -8.36
CA SER A 219 15.33 -4.60 -6.99
C SER A 219 14.38 -3.59 -6.34
N GLY A 220 14.38 -3.51 -5.01
CA GLY A 220 13.60 -2.54 -4.25
C GLY A 220 12.15 -2.95 -4.00
N GLU A 221 11.25 -1.98 -3.97
CA GLU A 221 9.85 -2.10 -3.54
C GLU A 221 9.04 -3.11 -4.38
N LEU A 222 9.41 -3.32 -5.64
CA LEU A 222 8.77 -4.31 -6.51
C LEU A 222 9.10 -5.75 -6.09
N LYS A 223 10.28 -5.99 -5.53
CA LYS A 223 10.66 -7.30 -4.98
C LYS A 223 9.92 -7.61 -3.69
N GLU A 224 9.72 -6.61 -2.83
CA GLU A 224 8.90 -6.76 -1.63
C GLU A 224 7.44 -7.11 -1.98
N LEU A 225 6.89 -6.43 -2.99
CA LEU A 225 5.54 -6.74 -3.49
C LEU A 225 5.45 -8.18 -4.03
N GLU A 226 6.45 -8.64 -4.77
CA GLU A 226 6.54 -10.02 -5.26
C GLU A 226 6.55 -11.03 -4.12
N HIS A 227 7.39 -10.82 -3.11
CA HIS A 227 7.45 -11.71 -1.94
C HIS A 227 6.13 -11.75 -1.18
N ALA A 228 5.51 -10.59 -0.94
CA ALA A 228 4.21 -10.52 -0.27
C ALA A 228 3.12 -11.27 -1.05
N PHE A 229 3.10 -11.12 -2.36
CA PHE A 229 2.12 -11.76 -3.23
C PHE A 229 2.34 -13.28 -3.32
N ASN A 230 3.59 -13.73 -3.52
CA ASN A 230 3.94 -15.16 -3.53
C ASN A 230 3.63 -15.82 -2.18
N GLY A 231 3.86 -15.11 -1.07
CA GLY A 231 3.45 -15.57 0.26
C GLY A 231 1.93 -15.69 0.42
N MET A 232 1.16 -14.80 -0.18
CA MET A 232 -0.31 -14.91 -0.22
C MET A 232 -0.76 -16.09 -1.07
N LEU A 233 -0.16 -16.30 -2.24
CA LEU A 233 -0.46 -17.44 -3.12
C LEU A 233 -0.13 -18.78 -2.45
N ALA A 234 0.99 -18.88 -1.75
CA ALA A 234 1.36 -20.09 -1.01
C ALA A 234 0.32 -20.43 0.05
N ARG A 235 -0.13 -19.46 0.85
CA ARG A 235 -1.19 -19.66 1.84
C ARG A 235 -2.53 -20.05 1.21
N LEU A 236 -2.88 -19.44 0.08
CA LEU A 236 -4.10 -19.77 -0.64
C LEU A 236 -4.05 -21.21 -1.20
N ASN A 237 -2.92 -21.59 -1.79
CA ASN A 237 -2.71 -22.96 -2.30
C ASN A 237 -2.77 -24.00 -1.18
N GLU A 238 -2.16 -23.72 -0.04
CA GLU A 238 -2.22 -24.60 1.14
C GLU A 238 -3.67 -24.77 1.62
N SER A 239 -4.43 -23.67 1.74
CA SER A 239 -5.83 -23.70 2.14
C SER A 239 -6.69 -24.48 1.14
N PHE A 240 -6.46 -24.29 -0.17
CA PHE A 240 -7.18 -25.01 -1.23
C PHE A 240 -6.85 -26.51 -1.22
N THR A 241 -5.58 -26.86 -1.01
CA THR A 241 -5.14 -28.26 -0.92
C THR A 241 -5.76 -28.96 0.29
N ARG A 242 -5.80 -28.29 1.46
CA ARG A 242 -6.48 -28.79 2.65
C ARG A 242 -7.98 -28.99 2.41
N LEU A 243 -8.65 -28.04 1.77
CA LEU A 243 -10.07 -28.15 1.44
C LEU A 243 -10.36 -29.28 0.44
N SER A 244 -9.51 -29.44 -0.56
CA SER A 244 -9.63 -30.51 -1.56
C SER A 244 -9.46 -31.91 -0.93
N GLN A 245 -8.44 -32.07 -0.07
CA GLN A 245 -8.22 -33.31 0.68
C GLN A 245 -9.37 -33.60 1.62
N PHE A 246 -9.86 -32.58 2.36
CA PHE A 246 -11.03 -32.71 3.22
C PHE A 246 -12.25 -33.19 2.43
N SER A 247 -12.56 -32.58 1.31
CA SER A 247 -13.72 -32.96 0.46
C SER A 247 -13.58 -34.38 -0.10
N SER A 248 -12.36 -34.78 -0.50
CA SER A 248 -12.10 -36.12 -1.02
C SER A 248 -12.26 -37.19 0.06
N ASN A 249 -11.71 -36.95 1.25
CA ASN A 249 -11.81 -37.87 2.39
C ASN A 249 -13.27 -38.00 2.85
N LEU A 250 -14.00 -36.88 2.91
CA LEU A 250 -15.42 -36.84 3.22
C LEU A 250 -16.24 -37.70 2.26
N ALA A 251 -16.03 -37.52 0.95
CA ALA A 251 -16.74 -38.30 -0.07
C ALA A 251 -16.44 -39.80 0.03
N HIS A 252 -15.20 -40.16 0.37
CA HIS A 252 -14.80 -41.54 0.55
C HIS A 252 -15.45 -42.16 1.78
N ASP A 253 -15.38 -41.50 2.95
CA ASP A 253 -15.88 -42.02 4.22
C ASP A 253 -17.42 -42.07 4.29
N MET A 254 -18.09 -41.21 3.53
CA MET A 254 -19.56 -41.28 3.38
C MET A 254 -20.00 -42.36 2.39
N ARG A 255 -19.19 -42.65 1.34
CA ARG A 255 -19.56 -43.66 0.35
C ARG A 255 -19.62 -45.08 0.94
N THR A 256 -18.67 -45.43 1.81
CA THR A 256 -18.57 -46.77 2.39
C THR A 256 -19.83 -47.17 3.16
N PRO A 257 -20.30 -46.40 4.20
CA PRO A 257 -21.51 -46.75 4.92
C PRO A 257 -22.77 -46.75 4.06
N LEU A 258 -22.87 -45.80 3.11
CA LEU A 258 -23.99 -45.75 2.16
C LEU A 258 -24.04 -46.99 1.27
N THR A 259 -22.87 -47.46 0.79
CA THR A 259 -22.79 -48.66 -0.03
C THR A 259 -23.14 -49.91 0.79
N ASN A 260 -22.71 -49.97 2.06
CA ASN A 260 -23.04 -51.08 2.94
C ASN A 260 -24.54 -51.13 3.24
N LEU A 261 -25.17 -49.98 3.57
CA LEU A 261 -26.62 -49.88 3.74
C LEU A 261 -27.40 -50.31 2.51
N GLN A 262 -26.97 -49.87 1.34
CA GLN A 262 -27.60 -50.23 0.08
C GLN A 262 -27.46 -51.72 -0.21
N ALA A 263 -26.27 -52.28 0.00
CA ALA A 263 -26.01 -53.72 -0.20
C ALA A 263 -26.84 -54.59 0.76
N ALA A 264 -26.87 -54.24 2.07
CA ALA A 264 -27.66 -54.92 3.07
C ALA A 264 -29.15 -54.91 2.71
N ALA A 265 -29.68 -53.77 2.32
CA ALA A 265 -31.10 -53.64 1.87
C ALA A 265 -31.37 -54.49 0.62
N GLN A 266 -30.48 -54.48 -0.38
CA GLN A 266 -30.62 -55.28 -1.60
C GLN A 266 -30.58 -56.78 -1.33
N VAL A 267 -29.67 -57.25 -0.44
CA VAL A 267 -29.56 -58.64 -0.07
C VAL A 267 -30.82 -59.13 0.61
N VAL A 268 -31.39 -58.33 1.53
CA VAL A 268 -32.61 -58.70 2.24
C VAL A 268 -33.85 -58.70 1.32
N LEU A 269 -33.90 -57.79 0.36
CA LEU A 269 -34.98 -57.72 -0.62
C LEU A 269 -34.87 -58.75 -1.75
N SER A 270 -33.71 -59.42 -1.94
CA SER A 270 -33.48 -60.35 -3.03
C SER A 270 -34.27 -61.68 -2.91
N GLN A 271 -34.70 -62.05 -1.72
CA GLN A 271 -35.53 -63.21 -1.43
C GLN A 271 -36.31 -63.01 -0.12
N PRO A 272 -37.49 -63.72 0.05
CA PRO A 272 -38.25 -63.65 1.30
C PRO A 272 -37.38 -64.07 2.50
N ARG A 273 -37.45 -63.35 3.59
CA ARG A 273 -36.69 -63.54 4.84
C ARG A 273 -37.68 -63.64 6.03
N SER A 274 -37.18 -64.13 7.16
CA SER A 274 -37.94 -64.10 8.39
C SER A 274 -38.09 -62.66 8.96
N ALA A 275 -39.10 -62.47 9.77
CA ALA A 275 -39.33 -61.18 10.44
C ALA A 275 -38.11 -60.75 11.29
N ASP A 276 -37.42 -61.71 11.90
CA ASP A 276 -36.25 -61.45 12.75
C ASP A 276 -35.02 -61.01 11.89
N GLU A 277 -34.83 -61.59 10.70
CA GLU A 277 -33.78 -61.17 9.73
C GLU A 277 -34.06 -59.72 9.25
N TYR A 278 -35.30 -59.40 8.92
CA TYR A 278 -35.63 -58.04 8.53
C TYR A 278 -35.40 -57.03 9.69
N ARG A 279 -35.78 -57.42 10.92
CA ARG A 279 -35.52 -56.61 12.11
C ARG A 279 -34.05 -56.36 12.31
N SER A 280 -33.20 -57.39 12.26
CA SER A 280 -31.75 -57.29 12.43
C SER A 280 -31.10 -56.33 11.41
N VAL A 281 -31.55 -56.37 10.15
CA VAL A 281 -31.00 -55.47 9.11
C VAL A 281 -31.47 -54.05 9.33
N ILE A 282 -32.73 -53.84 9.81
CA ILE A 282 -33.21 -52.53 10.16
C ILE A 282 -32.45 -51.93 11.36
N GLU A 283 -32.22 -52.75 12.42
CA GLU A 283 -31.41 -52.35 13.58
C GLU A 283 -30.00 -51.97 13.18
N SER A 284 -29.29 -52.78 12.38
CA SER A 284 -27.97 -52.47 11.85
C SER A 284 -27.97 -51.22 10.96
N SER A 285 -29.06 -50.99 10.23
CA SER A 285 -29.20 -49.78 9.39
C SER A 285 -29.38 -48.52 10.25
N ILE A 286 -30.10 -48.63 11.37
CA ILE A 286 -30.24 -47.51 12.31
C ILE A 286 -28.90 -47.14 12.92
N ASP A 287 -28.09 -48.13 13.32
CA ASP A 287 -26.71 -47.89 13.84
C ASP A 287 -25.84 -47.14 12.82
N GLU A 288 -25.89 -47.53 11.57
CA GLU A 288 -25.12 -46.89 10.52
C GLU A 288 -25.62 -45.48 10.18
N TYR A 289 -26.94 -45.24 10.21
CA TYR A 289 -27.49 -43.87 10.11
C TYR A 289 -27.03 -42.97 11.26
N GLN A 290 -27.05 -43.49 12.50
CA GLN A 290 -26.56 -42.76 13.67
C GLN A 290 -25.08 -42.44 13.58
N ARG A 291 -24.30 -43.37 13.03
CA ARG A 291 -22.88 -43.14 12.74
C ARG A 291 -22.64 -42.04 11.71
N LEU A 292 -23.41 -42.03 10.59
CA LEU A 292 -23.37 -40.99 9.59
C LEU A 292 -23.78 -39.62 10.17
N SER A 293 -24.83 -39.57 10.99
CA SER A 293 -25.29 -38.35 11.65
C SER A 293 -24.19 -37.75 12.53
N ARG A 294 -23.56 -38.57 13.38
CA ARG A 294 -22.43 -38.13 14.20
C ARG A 294 -21.28 -37.62 13.39
N MET A 295 -20.95 -38.30 12.28
CA MET A 295 -19.88 -37.86 11.40
C MET A 295 -20.17 -36.46 10.79
N ILE A 296 -21.42 -36.21 10.37
CA ILE A 296 -21.85 -34.91 9.83
C ILE A 296 -21.77 -33.83 10.91
N GLU A 297 -22.23 -34.13 12.15
CA GLU A 297 -22.13 -33.18 13.28
C GLU A 297 -20.69 -32.83 13.64
N ASP A 298 -19.79 -33.83 13.62
CA ASP A 298 -18.38 -33.66 13.88
C ASP A 298 -17.72 -32.78 12.80
N MET A 299 -18.08 -32.97 11.53
CA MET A 299 -17.61 -32.15 10.43
C MET A 299 -18.10 -30.71 10.48
N LEU A 300 -19.41 -30.52 10.77
CA LEU A 300 -19.99 -29.19 10.95
C LEU A 300 -19.34 -28.44 12.11
N PHE A 301 -19.05 -29.15 13.19
CA PHE A 301 -18.30 -28.59 14.31
C PHE A 301 -16.92 -28.11 13.90
N LEU A 302 -16.12 -28.96 13.24
CA LEU A 302 -14.78 -28.62 12.77
C LEU A 302 -14.78 -27.45 11.78
N ALA A 303 -15.77 -27.40 10.87
CA ALA A 303 -15.91 -26.31 9.92
C ALA A 303 -16.25 -24.96 10.58
N ARG A 304 -17.09 -24.97 11.64
CA ARG A 304 -17.44 -23.77 12.43
C ARG A 304 -16.28 -23.31 13.30
N SER A 305 -15.56 -24.25 13.88
CA SER A 305 -14.45 -23.99 14.81
C SER A 305 -13.24 -23.34 14.13
N GLU A 306 -13.08 -23.47 12.81
CA GLU A 306 -12.05 -22.80 12.00
C GLU A 306 -12.38 -21.34 11.67
N GLN A 307 -13.63 -20.90 11.88
CA GLN A 307 -13.99 -19.50 11.65
C GLN A 307 -13.46 -18.64 12.81
N ALA A 308 -12.56 -17.74 12.51
CA ALA A 308 -12.02 -16.80 13.47
C ALA A 308 -13.17 -16.01 14.15
N GLY A 309 -13.25 -16.08 15.47
CA GLY A 309 -14.25 -15.34 16.24
C GLY A 309 -15.40 -16.17 16.81
N THR A 310 -15.32 -17.50 16.81
CA THR A 310 -16.29 -18.33 17.52
C THR A 310 -16.21 -18.02 19.03
N SER A 311 -17.22 -17.33 19.57
CA SER A 311 -17.30 -17.04 20.99
C SER A 311 -17.63 -18.33 21.74
N ILE A 312 -16.77 -18.73 22.68
CA ILE A 312 -16.99 -19.83 23.62
C ILE A 312 -17.45 -19.26 24.97
N ASP A 313 -18.40 -19.92 25.63
CA ASP A 313 -18.91 -19.52 26.93
C ASP A 313 -18.08 -20.15 28.08
N VAL A 314 -16.91 -19.51 28.33
CA VAL A 314 -15.96 -20.01 29.32
C VAL A 314 -16.45 -19.72 30.72
N ARG A 315 -16.57 -20.78 31.53
CA ARG A 315 -16.96 -20.75 32.94
C ARG A 315 -15.96 -21.53 33.78
N ARG A 316 -15.91 -21.22 35.06
CA ARG A 316 -15.11 -22.00 36.01
C ARG A 316 -15.87 -23.26 36.40
N LEU A 317 -15.33 -24.42 36.07
CA LEU A 317 -15.93 -25.73 36.28
C LEU A 317 -15.08 -26.57 37.24
N ASP A 318 -15.72 -27.43 38.03
CA ASP A 318 -15.01 -28.51 38.72
C ASP A 318 -14.71 -29.62 37.70
N ALA A 319 -13.45 -29.77 37.37
CA ALA A 319 -12.99 -30.69 36.32
C ALA A 319 -13.28 -32.15 36.67
N ALA A 320 -13.15 -32.54 37.94
CA ALA A 320 -13.37 -33.92 38.40
C ALA A 320 -14.88 -34.25 38.45
N GLU A 321 -15.72 -33.30 38.86
CA GLU A 321 -17.17 -33.49 38.83
C GLU A 321 -17.68 -33.70 37.43
N GLU A 322 -17.27 -32.83 36.48
CA GLU A 322 -17.68 -32.96 35.09
C GLU A 322 -17.10 -34.22 34.43
N ALA A 323 -15.85 -34.61 34.75
CA ALA A 323 -15.26 -35.85 34.30
C ALA A 323 -16.05 -37.09 34.79
N SER A 324 -16.53 -37.03 36.07
CA SER A 324 -17.37 -38.09 36.66
C SER A 324 -18.73 -38.18 35.96
N ARG A 325 -19.33 -37.05 35.58
CA ARG A 325 -20.57 -37.06 34.79
C ARG A 325 -20.36 -37.70 33.41
N VAL A 326 -19.27 -37.34 32.71
CA VAL A 326 -18.94 -37.96 31.42
C VAL A 326 -18.69 -39.45 31.61
N ALA A 327 -17.91 -39.86 32.62
CA ALA A 327 -17.66 -41.28 32.91
C ALA A 327 -18.96 -42.04 33.14
N GLY A 328 -19.92 -41.49 33.87
CA GLY A 328 -21.22 -42.08 34.09
C GLY A 328 -22.05 -42.35 32.83
N TYR A 329 -21.94 -41.47 31.81
CA TYR A 329 -22.55 -41.75 30.49
C TYR A 329 -21.96 -42.95 29.78
N TYR A 330 -20.70 -43.29 30.04
CA TYR A 330 -19.97 -44.36 29.38
C TYR A 330 -19.98 -45.66 30.25
N GLU A 331 -20.63 -45.69 31.40
CA GLU A 331 -20.64 -46.83 32.34
C GLU A 331 -21.10 -48.14 31.65
N SER A 332 -22.24 -48.09 30.95
CA SER A 332 -22.71 -49.28 30.20
C SER A 332 -21.74 -49.75 29.13
N LEU A 333 -21.10 -48.81 28.39
CA LEU A 333 -20.11 -49.14 27.36
C LEU A 333 -18.82 -49.73 27.99
N ALA A 334 -18.42 -49.20 29.12
CA ALA A 334 -17.28 -49.67 29.89
C ALA A 334 -17.51 -51.10 30.43
N ASP A 335 -18.71 -51.38 30.94
CA ASP A 335 -19.12 -52.71 31.43
C ASP A 335 -19.12 -53.73 30.28
N ASP A 336 -19.69 -53.37 29.11
CA ASP A 336 -19.70 -54.21 27.93
C ASP A 336 -18.25 -54.55 27.44
N ALA A 337 -17.36 -53.53 27.49
CA ALA A 337 -15.96 -53.66 27.19
C ALA A 337 -15.19 -54.44 28.29
N GLY A 338 -15.77 -54.61 29.49
CA GLY A 338 -15.10 -55.19 30.66
C GLY A 338 -13.98 -54.28 31.19
N VAL A 339 -14.12 -52.98 31.11
CA VAL A 339 -13.13 -51.98 31.53
C VAL A 339 -13.69 -51.16 32.66
N THR A 340 -12.87 -50.83 33.65
CA THR A 340 -13.29 -49.94 34.75
C THR A 340 -12.79 -48.55 34.51
N VAL A 341 -13.69 -47.53 34.61
CA VAL A 341 -13.31 -46.13 34.53
C VAL A 341 -13.14 -45.56 35.93
N LYS A 342 -12.05 -44.85 36.19
CA LYS A 342 -11.77 -44.16 37.45
C LYS A 342 -11.48 -42.70 37.19
N VAL A 343 -12.01 -41.81 38.03
CA VAL A 343 -11.71 -40.41 38.06
C VAL A 343 -10.93 -40.08 39.31
N ASP A 344 -9.72 -39.56 39.14
CA ASP A 344 -8.80 -39.23 40.22
C ASP A 344 -8.44 -37.77 40.19
N GLY A 345 -8.01 -37.20 41.31
CA GLY A 345 -7.56 -35.83 41.44
C GLY A 345 -8.68 -34.82 41.63
N TYR A 346 -8.31 -33.54 41.68
CA TYR A 346 -9.21 -32.40 41.84
C TYR A 346 -8.57 -31.16 41.22
N ALA A 347 -9.31 -30.48 40.36
CA ALA A 347 -8.83 -29.25 39.73
C ALA A 347 -10.02 -28.38 39.27
N TRP A 348 -9.81 -27.07 39.26
CA TRP A 348 -10.73 -26.14 38.62
C TRP A 348 -10.25 -25.86 37.20
N VAL A 349 -11.16 -25.84 36.23
CA VAL A 349 -10.86 -25.54 34.83
C VAL A 349 -11.73 -24.38 34.34
N ASP A 350 -11.14 -23.44 33.63
CA ASP A 350 -11.83 -22.37 32.92
C ASP A 350 -12.17 -22.83 31.50
N ALA A 351 -13.38 -23.37 31.28
CA ALA A 351 -13.76 -23.95 29.99
C ALA A 351 -15.25 -23.75 29.68
N ASP A 352 -15.61 -23.89 28.41
CA ASP A 352 -16.98 -24.09 27.98
C ASP A 352 -17.42 -25.50 28.34
N LEU A 353 -18.51 -25.64 29.12
CA LEU A 353 -18.98 -26.91 29.61
C LEU A 353 -19.22 -27.94 28.51
N THR A 354 -19.91 -27.55 27.47
CA THR A 354 -20.26 -28.46 26.35
C THR A 354 -19.01 -28.93 25.59
N LEU A 355 -18.07 -28.02 25.36
CA LEU A 355 -16.83 -28.35 24.66
C LEU A 355 -15.91 -29.18 25.54
N TYR A 356 -15.83 -28.90 26.83
CA TYR A 356 -15.10 -29.71 27.81
C TYR A 356 -15.59 -31.17 27.83
N GLN A 357 -16.90 -31.34 28.01
CA GLN A 357 -17.54 -32.67 28.02
C GLN A 357 -17.33 -33.39 26.68
N ARG A 358 -17.40 -32.68 25.55
CA ARG A 358 -17.14 -33.24 24.21
C ARG A 358 -15.70 -33.69 24.01
N ALA A 359 -14.71 -32.89 24.45
CA ALA A 359 -13.31 -33.28 24.40
C ALA A 359 -13.04 -34.53 25.21
N LEU A 360 -13.53 -34.56 26.45
CA LEU A 360 -13.38 -35.70 27.36
C LEU A 360 -14.09 -36.97 26.84
N SER A 361 -15.30 -36.83 26.28
CA SER A 361 -16.03 -37.93 25.64
C SER A 361 -15.23 -38.55 24.47
N ASN A 362 -14.58 -37.72 23.62
CA ASN A 362 -13.75 -38.22 22.55
C ASN A 362 -12.53 -39.01 23.07
N LEU A 363 -11.88 -38.51 24.14
CA LEU A 363 -10.75 -39.21 24.73
C LEU A 363 -11.15 -40.49 25.41
N LEU A 364 -12.24 -40.46 26.18
CA LEU A 364 -12.75 -41.63 26.91
C LEU A 364 -13.23 -42.73 25.93
N SER A 365 -14.03 -42.33 24.92
CA SER A 365 -14.45 -43.27 23.86
C SER A 365 -13.26 -43.94 23.16
N ASN A 366 -12.21 -43.15 22.87
CA ASN A 366 -10.99 -43.69 22.31
C ASN A 366 -10.26 -44.67 23.24
N ALA A 367 -10.14 -44.28 24.51
CA ALA A 367 -9.52 -45.17 25.53
C ALA A 367 -10.31 -46.49 25.69
N LEU A 368 -11.63 -46.48 25.77
CA LEU A 368 -12.49 -47.66 25.91
C LEU A 368 -12.40 -48.57 24.65
N ALA A 369 -12.24 -48.00 23.47
CA ALA A 369 -12.13 -48.77 22.23
C ALA A 369 -10.82 -49.57 22.13
N TYR A 370 -9.74 -49.15 22.81
CA TYR A 370 -8.41 -49.77 22.73
C TYR A 370 -7.99 -50.45 24.06
N ALA A 371 -8.66 -50.19 25.15
CA ALA A 371 -8.33 -50.77 26.45
C ALA A 371 -8.63 -52.26 26.46
N PRO A 372 -7.70 -53.12 26.96
CA PRO A 372 -7.95 -54.55 27.13
C PRO A 372 -9.02 -54.85 28.16
N ARG A 373 -9.77 -55.96 28.03
CA ARG A 373 -10.70 -56.43 29.04
C ARG A 373 -10.02 -56.65 30.39
N GLY A 374 -10.66 -56.21 31.47
CA GLY A 374 -10.13 -56.25 32.82
C GLY A 374 -9.17 -55.13 33.17
N SER A 375 -8.95 -54.17 32.26
CA SER A 375 -8.09 -53.03 32.50
C SER A 375 -8.85 -51.84 33.15
N VAL A 376 -8.07 -50.86 33.56
CA VAL A 376 -8.58 -49.61 34.16
C VAL A 376 -8.20 -48.42 33.23
N VAL A 377 -9.20 -47.62 32.86
CA VAL A 377 -9.02 -46.31 32.26
C VAL A 377 -9.10 -45.28 33.38
N THR A 378 -8.05 -44.43 33.48
CA THR A 378 -7.99 -43.41 34.55
C THR A 378 -8.12 -42.02 33.94
N ILE A 379 -8.99 -41.19 34.49
CA ILE A 379 -9.06 -39.74 34.18
C ILE A 379 -8.46 -39.04 35.38
N ASP A 380 -7.29 -38.38 35.19
CA ASP A 380 -6.61 -37.63 36.24
C ASP A 380 -6.79 -36.13 36.02
N CYS A 381 -7.26 -35.44 37.06
CA CYS A 381 -7.49 -34.00 37.08
C CYS A 381 -6.47 -33.35 38.00
N SER A 382 -5.52 -32.60 37.45
CA SER A 382 -4.46 -31.96 38.23
C SER A 382 -4.24 -30.49 37.83
N GLU A 383 -3.76 -29.72 38.79
CA GLU A 383 -3.46 -28.30 38.62
C GLU A 383 -1.98 -28.09 38.88
N GLN A 384 -1.23 -27.59 37.90
CA GLN A 384 0.22 -27.33 37.99
C GLN A 384 0.62 -26.06 37.23
N ALA A 385 1.44 -25.23 37.87
CA ALA A 385 2.14 -24.11 37.22
C ALA A 385 1.25 -23.13 36.41
N GLY A 386 0.02 -22.85 36.90
CA GLY A 386 -0.92 -21.92 36.24
C GLY A 386 -1.68 -22.53 35.05
N ALA A 387 -1.74 -23.84 34.97
CA ALA A 387 -2.56 -24.57 34.01
C ALA A 387 -3.27 -25.75 34.68
N THR A 388 -4.45 -26.11 34.16
CA THR A 388 -5.17 -27.29 34.57
C THR A 388 -4.99 -28.39 33.55
N THR A 389 -4.52 -29.56 33.97
CA THR A 389 -4.28 -30.70 33.10
C THR A 389 -5.29 -31.79 33.38
N ILE A 390 -5.98 -32.29 32.36
CA ILE A 390 -6.85 -33.44 32.38
C ILE A 390 -6.22 -34.52 31.55
N ALA A 391 -5.89 -35.67 32.15
CA ALA A 391 -5.23 -36.76 31.48
C ALA A 391 -6.08 -38.03 31.47
N VAL A 392 -6.29 -38.64 30.31
CA VAL A 392 -6.99 -39.92 30.13
C VAL A 392 -5.97 -40.96 29.80
N SER A 393 -5.80 -41.95 30.69
CA SER A 393 -4.79 -43.00 30.55
C SER A 393 -5.45 -44.35 30.34
N ASP A 394 -4.96 -45.13 29.38
CA ASP A 394 -5.34 -46.51 29.13
C ASP A 394 -4.07 -47.43 29.03
N THR A 395 -4.27 -48.74 29.12
CA THR A 395 -3.24 -49.74 28.98
C THR A 395 -3.37 -50.54 27.67
N GLY A 396 -3.83 -49.86 26.62
CA GLY A 396 -3.94 -50.42 25.27
C GLY A 396 -2.62 -50.68 24.55
N PRO A 397 -2.67 -50.96 23.27
CA PRO A 397 -1.49 -51.35 22.49
C PRO A 397 -0.45 -50.23 22.36
N GLY A 398 -0.78 -49.02 22.70
CA GLY A 398 0.10 -47.86 22.51
C GLY A 398 0.13 -47.34 21.09
N ILE A 399 0.90 -46.26 20.88
CA ILE A 399 1.03 -45.54 19.63
C ILE A 399 2.50 -45.40 19.30
N ASP A 400 2.90 -45.86 18.11
CA ASP A 400 4.28 -45.70 17.65
C ASP A 400 4.65 -44.26 17.44
N ALA A 401 5.89 -43.87 17.72
CA ALA A 401 6.40 -42.49 17.67
C ALA A 401 6.16 -41.81 16.31
N GLN A 402 6.21 -42.54 15.21
CA GLN A 402 5.94 -42.04 13.87
C GLN A 402 4.51 -41.56 13.66
N HIS A 403 3.55 -41.98 14.46
CA HIS A 403 2.14 -41.61 14.37
C HIS A 403 1.77 -40.48 15.31
N VAL A 404 2.49 -40.25 16.42
CA VAL A 404 2.20 -39.32 17.47
C VAL A 404 1.96 -37.89 16.93
N ALA A 405 2.77 -37.43 16.00
CA ALA A 405 2.64 -36.09 15.41
C ALA A 405 1.36 -35.93 14.55
N ARG A 406 0.78 -37.03 14.07
CA ARG A 406 -0.28 -37.05 13.07
C ARG A 406 -1.64 -37.47 13.59
N ILE A 407 -1.74 -38.08 14.79
CA ILE A 407 -3.00 -38.62 15.30
C ILE A 407 -4.07 -37.54 15.54
N PHE A 408 -3.70 -36.28 15.64
CA PHE A 408 -4.62 -35.15 15.74
C PHE A 408 -5.02 -34.57 14.37
N GLU A 409 -4.46 -35.11 13.25
CA GLU A 409 -4.90 -34.74 11.91
C GLU A 409 -6.28 -35.33 11.61
N ARG A 410 -7.09 -34.65 10.83
CA ARG A 410 -8.42 -35.09 10.44
C ARG A 410 -8.33 -36.37 9.60
N PHE A 411 -9.22 -37.34 9.87
CA PHE A 411 -9.28 -38.63 9.17
C PHE A 411 -8.05 -39.48 9.31
N TYR A 412 -7.09 -39.10 10.18
CA TYR A 412 -5.90 -39.93 10.40
C TYR A 412 -6.21 -41.13 11.27
N ARG A 413 -5.73 -42.32 10.85
CA ARG A 413 -5.85 -43.58 11.57
C ARG A 413 -4.54 -44.36 11.45
N VAL A 414 -4.10 -44.94 12.56
CA VAL A 414 -2.85 -45.72 12.61
C VAL A 414 -2.99 -47.00 11.77
N ASP A 415 -4.12 -47.70 11.81
CA ASP A 415 -4.42 -48.91 11.06
C ASP A 415 -5.79 -48.80 10.38
N PRO A 416 -5.83 -48.53 9.05
CA PRO A 416 -7.07 -48.48 8.27
C PRO A 416 -7.76 -49.86 8.11
N SER A 417 -7.05 -50.99 8.32
CA SER A 417 -7.50 -52.31 7.95
C SER A 417 -8.29 -53.06 9.06
N ARG A 418 -8.30 -52.54 10.27
CA ARG A 418 -9.09 -53.14 11.37
C ARG A 418 -10.57 -52.80 11.20
N HIS A 419 -11.24 -53.60 10.39
CA HIS A 419 -12.67 -53.49 10.09
C HIS A 419 -13.59 -53.74 11.29
N ASN A 420 -13.09 -54.23 12.45
CA ASN A 420 -13.89 -54.59 13.61
C ASN A 420 -14.05 -53.52 14.68
N SER A 421 -13.50 -52.34 14.51
CA SER A 421 -13.79 -51.27 15.47
C SER A 421 -14.90 -50.39 14.91
N ALA A 422 -16.10 -50.60 15.42
CA ALA A 422 -17.36 -49.84 15.16
C ALA A 422 -17.24 -48.33 15.46
N SER A 423 -16.08 -47.78 15.68
CA SER A 423 -16.00 -46.47 16.32
C SER A 423 -14.92 -45.56 15.80
N GLY A 424 -14.49 -45.42 14.69
CA GLY A 424 -13.47 -44.37 14.45
C GLY A 424 -13.54 -43.68 13.10
N THR A 425 -14.22 -42.51 13.05
CA THR A 425 -14.18 -41.63 11.88
C THR A 425 -12.84 -40.92 11.66
N GLY A 426 -11.89 -41.05 12.62
CA GLY A 426 -10.64 -40.27 12.58
C GLY A 426 -10.83 -38.77 12.84
N LEU A 427 -12.02 -38.35 13.30
CA LEU A 427 -12.33 -36.95 13.59
C LEU A 427 -12.22 -36.63 15.09
N GLY A 428 -12.37 -37.61 16.00
CA GLY A 428 -12.45 -37.38 17.45
C GLY A 428 -11.25 -36.61 18.02
N LEU A 429 -10.02 -37.01 17.70
CA LEU A 429 -8.81 -36.32 18.16
C LEU A 429 -8.62 -34.95 17.49
N ALA A 430 -9.03 -34.80 16.23
CA ALA A 430 -9.04 -33.48 15.57
C ALA A 430 -10.03 -32.52 16.23
N ILE A 431 -11.19 -33.02 16.70
CA ILE A 431 -12.15 -32.26 17.50
C ILE A 431 -11.54 -31.82 18.83
N VAL A 432 -10.83 -32.73 19.51
CA VAL A 432 -10.12 -32.42 20.76
C VAL A 432 -9.15 -31.28 20.54
N ARG A 433 -8.32 -31.35 19.51
CA ARG A 433 -7.38 -30.28 19.17
C ARG A 433 -8.09 -28.95 18.89
N SER A 434 -9.13 -28.97 18.09
CA SER A 434 -9.91 -27.78 17.77
C SER A 434 -10.57 -27.16 19.01
N ILE A 435 -11.05 -27.97 19.96
CA ILE A 435 -11.59 -27.50 21.24
C ILE A 435 -10.48 -26.81 22.06
N MET A 436 -9.30 -27.44 22.14
CA MET A 436 -8.18 -26.87 22.90
C MET A 436 -7.68 -25.58 22.27
N ASP A 437 -7.56 -25.52 20.94
CA ASP A 437 -7.21 -24.28 20.22
C ASP A 437 -8.18 -23.13 20.53
N ASN A 438 -9.48 -23.41 20.58
CA ASN A 438 -10.51 -22.41 20.93
C ASN A 438 -10.41 -21.91 22.38
N HIS A 439 -9.90 -22.74 23.29
CA HIS A 439 -9.65 -22.37 24.69
C HIS A 439 -8.27 -21.70 24.89
N GLY A 440 -7.41 -21.66 23.85
CA GLY A 440 -6.03 -21.22 23.97
C GLY A 440 -5.17 -22.18 24.79
N GLY A 441 -5.60 -23.45 24.86
CA GLY A 441 -4.92 -24.53 25.55
C GLY A 441 -4.13 -25.44 24.62
N GLU A 442 -3.59 -26.51 25.16
CA GLU A 442 -2.79 -27.49 24.43
C GLU A 442 -3.32 -28.91 24.66
N CYS A 443 -3.16 -29.79 23.68
CA CYS A 443 -3.40 -31.23 23.85
C CYS A 443 -2.24 -32.03 23.30
N GLY A 444 -2.05 -33.22 23.87
CA GLY A 444 -1.00 -34.12 23.43
C GLY A 444 -1.21 -35.56 23.87
N VAL A 445 -0.26 -36.40 23.58
CA VAL A 445 -0.24 -37.79 23.95
C VAL A 445 1.16 -38.21 24.36
N ASP A 446 1.23 -38.99 25.45
CA ASP A 446 2.41 -39.71 25.91
C ASP A 446 2.10 -41.22 25.79
N SER A 447 2.83 -41.92 24.95
CA SER A 447 2.56 -43.35 24.73
C SER A 447 3.82 -44.16 24.82
N ASP A 448 3.75 -45.23 25.61
CA ASP A 448 4.75 -46.33 25.69
C ASP A 448 4.11 -47.57 25.09
N PRO A 449 4.49 -47.94 23.86
CA PRO A 449 3.88 -49.08 23.13
C PRO A 449 3.83 -50.36 23.97
N GLY A 450 2.64 -50.95 24.08
CA GLY A 450 2.39 -52.16 24.85
C GLY A 450 2.29 -51.95 26.36
N ARG A 451 2.35 -50.73 26.88
CA ARG A 451 2.27 -50.42 28.32
C ARG A 451 1.17 -49.47 28.70
N ARG A 452 1.22 -48.23 28.14
CA ARG A 452 0.28 -47.18 28.50
C ARG A 452 0.20 -46.13 27.42
N THR A 453 -1.02 -45.62 27.20
CA THR A 453 -1.27 -44.38 26.43
C THR A 453 -1.95 -43.39 27.33
N THR A 454 -1.47 -42.15 27.33
CA THR A 454 -2.04 -41.05 28.09
C THR A 454 -2.28 -39.88 27.16
N PHE A 455 -3.53 -39.56 26.90
CA PHE A 455 -3.92 -38.31 26.24
C PHE A 455 -4.14 -37.24 27.28
N TRP A 456 -3.63 -36.04 27.06
CA TRP A 456 -3.76 -34.96 28.01
C TRP A 456 -4.29 -33.67 27.34
N LEU A 457 -5.09 -32.92 28.11
CA LEU A 457 -5.61 -31.59 27.78
C LEU A 457 -5.07 -30.62 28.82
N ARG A 458 -4.44 -29.53 28.37
CA ARG A 458 -3.88 -28.50 29.23
C ARG A 458 -4.61 -27.19 28.98
N PHE A 459 -5.44 -26.76 29.91
CA PHE A 459 -6.19 -25.53 29.90
C PHE A 459 -5.39 -24.43 30.60
N PRO A 460 -5.22 -23.22 29.97
CA PRO A 460 -4.60 -22.09 30.65
C PRO A 460 -5.53 -21.59 31.76
N GLN A 461 -4.98 -21.30 32.94
CA GLN A 461 -5.73 -20.55 33.95
C GLN A 461 -5.82 -19.09 33.53
N ARG A 462 -7.03 -18.58 33.49
CA ARG A 462 -7.23 -17.13 33.33
C ARG A 462 -7.00 -16.47 34.67
N PRO A 463 -6.27 -15.34 34.79
CA PRO A 463 -6.19 -14.62 36.04
C PRO A 463 -7.61 -14.27 36.48
N ALA A 464 -7.95 -14.57 37.71
CA ALA A 464 -9.25 -14.26 38.27
C ALA A 464 -9.57 -12.78 38.07
N VAL A 465 -10.54 -12.49 37.21
CA VAL A 465 -11.09 -11.13 37.09
C VAL A 465 -11.67 -10.84 38.47
N ALA A 466 -11.03 -9.92 39.21
CA ALA A 466 -11.49 -9.48 40.51
C ALA A 466 -12.99 -9.10 40.35
N SER A 467 -13.87 -9.91 40.94
CA SER A 467 -15.29 -9.61 41.03
C SER A 467 -15.40 -8.24 41.70
N ASN A 468 -15.80 -7.24 40.95
CA ASN A 468 -16.23 -5.95 41.50
C ASN A 468 -17.41 -6.24 42.40
N ALA A 469 -17.11 -6.45 43.69
CA ALA A 469 -18.12 -6.46 44.76
C ALA A 469 -18.85 -5.12 44.67
N VAL A 470 -20.13 -5.17 44.32
CA VAL A 470 -21.07 -4.05 44.45
C VAL A 470 -21.00 -3.56 45.88
N PRO A 471 -20.66 -2.31 46.18
CA PRO A 471 -20.71 -1.81 47.54
C PRO A 471 -22.17 -1.78 47.95
N ALA A 472 -22.49 -2.53 49.03
CA ALA A 472 -23.77 -2.49 49.70
C ALA A 472 -24.09 -1.03 50.05
N ALA A 473 -25.15 -0.48 49.47
CA ALA A 473 -25.72 0.78 49.86
C ALA A 473 -26.16 0.69 51.33
N ARG A 474 -25.53 1.45 52.20
CA ARG A 474 -25.99 1.71 53.55
C ARG A 474 -27.20 2.65 53.45
N ALA A 475 -28.30 2.21 54.09
CA ALA A 475 -29.47 2.99 54.43
C ALA A 475 -29.16 4.20 55.31
#